data_14461d687266f96109711a07fa59a535
#
_entry.id   14461d687266f96109711a07fa59a535
#
_cell.length_a   1.000
_cell.length_b   1.000
_cell.length_c   1.000
_cell.angle_alpha   90.00
_cell.angle_beta   90.00
_cell.angle_gamma   90.00
#
_symmetry.space_group_name_H-M   'P 1'
#
loop_
_entity.id
_entity.type
_entity.pdbx_description
1 polymer ?
#
loop_
_entity_poly.entity_id
_entity_poly.type
_entity_poly.pdbx_seq_one_letter_code
_entity_poly.pdbx_strand_id
1 'polypeptide(L)'
;MYYKNFKTVTYCVAGWVNHITEEELREQADFLQKYVGIDKIYLETYRDEFAKKEKLDMFKRVMKDYGIEVSGGITTVTPDLNESDKKRQRLFNTFCYCNEPMRARLKEISEYTASQFDEFIIDDFFFTQCQCEDCIREKGERSWEEFRLEKMLEVSRNLIIGPAKKVNPKVHIIIKYPNWRESFAQTGYNPGQQPEIFDSIYTGTETRHGAQTDQHLPRYLSYSLMRYFESVAP
;
A
#
# COMPACT_ATOMS: atom_id res chain seq x y z
N MET A 1 -20.02 -3.53 15.13
CA MET A 1 -20.30 -2.73 13.92
C MET A 1 -21.18 -1.55 14.30
N TYR A 2 -20.65 -0.36 14.17
CA TYR A 2 -21.36 0.89 14.53
C TYR A 2 -22.21 1.43 13.39
N TYR A 3 -21.85 1.10 12.14
CA TYR A 3 -22.53 1.56 10.93
C TYR A 3 -23.09 0.38 10.16
N LYS A 4 -24.29 0.54 9.59
CA LYS A 4 -25.00 -0.56 8.89
C LYS A 4 -24.47 -0.82 7.47
N ASN A 5 -23.96 0.22 6.81
CA ASN A 5 -23.74 0.22 5.37
C ASN A 5 -22.24 0.26 4.99
N PHE A 6 -21.34 0.40 5.95
CA PHE A 6 -19.89 0.41 5.71
C PHE A 6 -19.14 0.00 6.97
N LYS A 7 -17.91 -0.46 6.79
CA LYS A 7 -16.94 -0.71 7.87
C LYS A 7 -16.05 0.51 8.04
N THR A 8 -15.77 0.87 9.28
CA THR A 8 -14.78 1.88 9.62
C THR A 8 -13.42 1.22 9.80
N VAL A 9 -12.43 1.72 9.08
CA VAL A 9 -11.10 1.12 9.03
C VAL A 9 -10.03 2.15 9.39
N THR A 10 -8.98 1.72 10.08
CA THR A 10 -7.79 2.53 10.35
C THR A 10 -6.52 1.83 9.84
N TYR A 11 -5.44 2.59 9.70
CA TYR A 11 -4.14 2.12 9.24
C TYR A 11 -3.04 2.49 10.24
N CYS A 12 -2.16 1.54 10.55
CA CYS A 12 -1.08 1.72 11.51
C CYS A 12 0.27 1.46 10.84
N VAL A 13 1.14 2.47 10.80
CA VAL A 13 2.46 2.39 10.17
C VAL A 13 3.44 1.50 10.94
N ALA A 14 4.38 0.85 10.24
CA ALA A 14 5.31 -0.14 10.79
C ALA A 14 6.12 0.36 11.99
N GLY A 15 6.62 1.59 11.92
CA GLY A 15 7.35 2.20 13.03
C GLY A 15 6.52 2.30 14.31
N TRP A 16 5.24 2.63 14.19
CA TRP A 16 4.33 2.68 15.33
C TRP A 16 4.03 1.27 15.86
N VAL A 17 3.82 0.30 14.97
CA VAL A 17 3.65 -1.11 15.36
C VAL A 17 4.82 -1.58 16.22
N ASN A 18 6.06 -1.24 15.83
CA ASN A 18 7.26 -1.68 16.53
C ASN A 18 7.47 -1.06 17.91
N HIS A 19 6.98 0.17 18.14
CA HIS A 19 7.30 0.92 19.36
C HIS A 19 6.21 0.90 20.42
N ILE A 20 4.93 0.72 20.05
CA ILE A 20 3.82 0.76 21.00
C ILE A 20 3.89 -0.39 22.02
N THR A 21 3.55 -0.10 23.26
CA THR A 21 3.32 -1.11 24.30
C THR A 21 1.92 -1.68 24.23
N GLU A 22 1.68 -2.81 24.91
CA GLU A 22 0.33 -3.41 24.96
C GLU A 22 -0.64 -2.50 25.71
N GLU A 23 -0.18 -1.83 26.76
CA GLU A 23 -1.00 -0.90 27.57
C GLU A 23 -1.47 0.28 26.72
N GLU A 24 -0.53 0.96 26.03
CA GLU A 24 -0.84 2.06 25.12
C GLU A 24 -1.78 1.60 23.98
N LEU A 25 -1.57 0.39 23.45
CA LEU A 25 -2.43 -0.16 22.40
C LEU A 25 -3.86 -0.36 22.89
N ARG A 26 -4.05 -0.84 24.12
CA ARG A 26 -5.37 -1.00 24.74
C ARG A 26 -6.05 0.35 24.98
N GLU A 27 -5.33 1.34 25.46
CA GLU A 27 -5.84 2.71 25.61
C GLU A 27 -6.31 3.30 24.27
N GLN A 28 -5.51 3.11 23.20
CA GLN A 28 -5.91 3.55 21.87
C GLN A 28 -7.11 2.79 21.31
N ALA A 29 -7.19 1.48 21.57
CA ALA A 29 -8.33 0.67 21.15
C ALA A 29 -9.61 1.10 21.89
N ASP A 30 -9.55 1.37 23.19
CA ASP A 30 -10.67 1.92 23.97
C ASP A 30 -11.15 3.25 23.40
N PHE A 31 -10.21 4.16 23.12
CA PHE A 31 -10.51 5.46 22.51
C PHE A 31 -11.20 5.30 21.15
N LEU A 32 -10.61 4.50 20.25
CA LEU A 32 -11.12 4.30 18.90
C LEU A 32 -12.50 3.62 18.92
N GLN A 33 -12.72 2.64 19.79
CA GLN A 33 -14.04 2.01 19.92
C GLN A 33 -15.08 2.97 20.49
N LYS A 34 -14.71 3.77 21.49
CA LYS A 34 -15.62 4.71 22.14
C LYS A 34 -16.08 5.84 21.20
N TYR A 35 -15.16 6.40 20.41
CA TYR A 35 -15.42 7.64 19.66
C TYR A 35 -15.61 7.44 18.17
N VAL A 36 -15.04 6.36 17.58
CA VAL A 36 -15.09 6.10 16.14
C VAL A 36 -15.86 4.81 15.82
N GLY A 37 -15.66 3.76 16.63
CA GLY A 37 -16.24 2.45 16.37
C GLY A 37 -15.62 1.76 15.17
N ILE A 38 -14.31 1.48 15.24
CA ILE A 38 -13.60 0.83 14.15
C ILE A 38 -13.93 -0.67 14.06
N ASP A 39 -14.09 -1.16 12.85
CA ASP A 39 -14.33 -2.57 12.56
C ASP A 39 -13.04 -3.30 12.18
N LYS A 40 -12.03 -2.57 11.64
CA LYS A 40 -10.81 -3.17 11.09
C LYS A 40 -9.60 -2.25 11.22
N ILE A 41 -8.42 -2.87 11.37
CA ILE A 41 -7.12 -2.18 11.29
C ILE A 41 -6.21 -2.88 10.29
N TYR A 42 -5.55 -2.09 9.43
CA TYR A 42 -4.42 -2.54 8.63
C TYR A 42 -3.12 -2.25 9.39
N LEU A 43 -2.28 -3.26 9.55
CA LEU A 43 -0.95 -3.15 10.15
C LEU A 43 0.11 -3.19 9.06
N GLU A 44 0.85 -2.12 8.94
CA GLU A 44 1.94 -2.05 7.98
C GLU A 44 3.07 -2.97 8.44
N THR A 45 3.47 -3.87 7.55
CA THR A 45 4.53 -4.84 7.83
C THR A 45 5.92 -4.33 7.46
N TYR A 46 5.97 -3.28 6.63
CA TYR A 46 7.21 -2.66 6.21
C TYR A 46 7.00 -1.19 5.83
N ARG A 47 7.81 -0.33 6.44
CA ARG A 47 8.13 1.04 6.01
C ARG A 47 9.52 1.36 6.58
N ASP A 48 10.54 1.37 5.71
CA ASP A 48 11.96 1.51 6.07
C ASP A 48 12.50 0.36 6.95
N GLU A 49 11.69 -0.19 7.82
CA GLU A 49 11.97 -1.35 8.66
C GLU A 49 10.81 -2.36 8.62
N PHE A 50 11.09 -3.61 8.92
CA PHE A 50 10.06 -4.63 9.11
C PHE A 50 9.38 -4.48 10.47
N ALA A 51 8.05 -4.61 10.48
CA ALA A 51 7.31 -4.80 11.72
C ALA A 51 7.70 -6.16 12.33
N LYS A 52 8.03 -6.15 13.64
CA LYS A 52 8.45 -7.35 14.34
C LYS A 52 7.27 -8.30 14.55
N LYS A 53 7.52 -9.59 14.31
CA LYS A 53 6.47 -10.62 14.42
C LYS A 53 5.78 -10.61 15.79
N GLU A 54 6.53 -10.50 16.87
CA GLU A 54 5.99 -10.45 18.24
C GLU A 54 5.06 -9.24 18.44
N LYS A 55 5.32 -8.12 17.78
CA LYS A 55 4.45 -6.94 17.82
C LYS A 55 3.18 -7.16 17.02
N LEU A 56 3.29 -7.74 15.82
CA LEU A 56 2.12 -8.12 15.03
C LEU A 56 1.23 -9.11 15.77
N ASP A 57 1.80 -10.10 16.44
CA ASP A 57 1.07 -11.07 17.25
C ASP A 57 0.38 -10.41 18.46
N MET A 58 1.05 -9.43 19.11
CA MET A 58 0.45 -8.62 20.17
C MET A 58 -0.77 -7.84 19.65
N PHE A 59 -0.64 -7.16 18.51
CA PHE A 59 -1.77 -6.44 17.91
C PHE A 59 -2.95 -7.38 17.61
N LYS A 60 -2.69 -8.51 16.95
CA LYS A 60 -3.74 -9.49 16.64
C LYS A 60 -4.48 -9.96 17.88
N ARG A 61 -3.76 -10.22 18.98
CA ARG A 61 -4.36 -10.64 20.27
C ARG A 61 -5.21 -9.53 20.86
N VAL A 62 -4.66 -8.32 21.00
CA VAL A 62 -5.38 -7.19 21.59
C VAL A 62 -6.60 -6.82 20.75
N MET A 63 -6.47 -6.65 19.45
CA MET A 63 -7.59 -6.26 18.58
C MET A 63 -8.72 -7.30 18.58
N LYS A 64 -8.39 -8.59 18.74
CA LYS A 64 -9.37 -9.65 18.89
C LYS A 64 -10.23 -9.45 20.14
N ASP A 65 -9.66 -8.98 21.26
CA ASP A 65 -10.40 -8.70 22.50
C ASP A 65 -11.46 -7.60 22.27
N TYR A 66 -11.22 -6.70 21.33
CA TYR A 66 -12.12 -5.61 20.95
C TYR A 66 -13.05 -5.95 19.77
N GLY A 67 -12.95 -7.15 19.22
CA GLY A 67 -13.71 -7.55 18.03
C GLY A 67 -13.29 -6.81 16.74
N ILE A 68 -12.06 -6.29 16.69
CA ILE A 68 -11.51 -5.56 15.55
C ILE A 68 -10.76 -6.55 14.65
N GLU A 69 -11.12 -6.57 13.37
CA GLU A 69 -10.43 -7.36 12.34
C GLU A 69 -9.04 -6.78 12.06
N VAL A 70 -8.03 -7.65 11.83
CA VAL A 70 -6.65 -7.23 11.56
C VAL A 70 -6.19 -7.78 10.23
N SER A 71 -5.71 -6.90 9.36
CA SER A 71 -5.10 -7.25 8.06
C SER A 71 -3.73 -6.58 7.90
N GLY A 72 -2.97 -6.99 6.90
CA GLY A 72 -1.65 -6.45 6.62
C GLY A 72 -1.69 -5.22 5.73
N GLY A 73 -0.62 -4.44 5.75
CA GLY A 73 -0.37 -3.36 4.82
C GLY A 73 1.10 -3.33 4.41
N ILE A 74 1.38 -2.82 3.23
CA ILE A 74 2.74 -2.52 2.77
C ILE A 74 2.78 -1.16 2.10
N THR A 75 3.93 -0.51 2.21
CA THR A 75 4.25 0.69 1.44
C THR A 75 5.46 0.41 0.56
N THR A 76 5.42 0.87 -0.68
CA THR A 76 6.50 0.64 -1.63
C THR A 76 7.55 1.75 -1.59
N VAL A 77 8.04 2.03 -0.41
CA VAL A 77 9.15 2.96 -0.14
C VAL A 77 10.27 2.22 0.57
N THR A 78 11.50 2.66 0.35
CA THR A 78 12.67 2.08 1.02
C THR A 78 13.78 3.14 1.10
N PRO A 79 14.57 3.16 2.17
CA PRO A 79 15.79 3.97 2.21
C PRO A 79 16.77 3.51 1.13
N ASP A 80 17.84 4.25 0.94
CA ASP A 80 18.92 3.83 0.07
C ASP A 80 19.56 2.55 0.62
N LEU A 81 19.60 1.51 -0.20
CA LEU A 81 20.15 0.22 0.19
C LEU A 81 21.68 0.18 0.00
N ASN A 82 22.21 1.06 -0.86
CA ASN A 82 23.64 1.19 -1.12
C ASN A 82 23.97 2.57 -1.75
N GLU A 83 25.27 2.88 -1.89
CA GLU A 83 25.73 4.16 -2.44
C GLU A 83 25.25 4.43 -3.88
N SER A 84 24.98 3.40 -4.69
CA SER A 84 24.48 3.59 -6.04
C SER A 84 23.06 4.15 -6.08
N ASP A 85 22.29 3.96 -5.01
CA ASP A 85 20.91 4.40 -4.93
C ASP A 85 20.77 5.90 -4.77
N LYS A 86 21.78 6.58 -4.23
CA LYS A 86 21.85 8.04 -4.11
C LYS A 86 21.79 8.76 -5.46
N LYS A 87 22.14 8.07 -6.54
CA LYS A 87 22.05 8.59 -7.90
C LYS A 87 20.69 8.37 -8.57
N ARG A 88 19.78 7.63 -7.90
CA ARG A 88 18.47 7.32 -8.45
C ARG A 88 17.50 8.46 -8.20
N GLN A 89 16.70 8.76 -9.20
CA GLN A 89 15.68 9.81 -9.13
C GLN A 89 14.37 9.21 -8.59
N ARG A 90 14.34 8.98 -7.29
CA ARG A 90 13.20 8.36 -6.59
C ARG A 90 12.36 9.41 -5.88
N LEU A 91 11.14 9.64 -6.35
CA LEU A 91 10.19 10.50 -5.67
C LEU A 91 9.67 9.76 -4.40
N PHE A 92 9.65 10.44 -3.27
CA PHE A 92 9.21 9.89 -1.97
C PHE A 92 9.92 8.59 -1.55
N ASN A 93 11.15 8.37 -1.97
CA ASN A 93 11.89 7.13 -1.73
C ASN A 93 11.18 5.86 -2.23
N THR A 94 10.30 5.99 -3.25
CA THR A 94 9.68 4.82 -3.87
C THR A 94 10.73 3.87 -4.43
N PHE A 95 10.41 2.59 -4.51
CA PHE A 95 11.32 1.60 -5.09
C PHE A 95 11.70 1.96 -6.51
N CYS A 96 12.99 1.78 -6.86
CA CYS A 96 13.41 1.71 -8.26
C CYS A 96 13.24 0.28 -8.75
N TYR A 97 12.24 0.04 -9.57
CA TYR A 97 11.89 -1.32 -10.02
C TYR A 97 12.81 -1.88 -11.12
N CYS A 98 13.85 -1.12 -11.52
CA CYS A 98 14.96 -1.60 -12.35
C CYS A 98 16.22 -1.92 -11.52
N ASN A 99 16.17 -1.81 -10.20
CA ASN A 99 17.27 -2.10 -9.29
C ASN A 99 17.05 -3.45 -8.61
N GLU A 100 17.94 -4.43 -8.86
CA GLU A 100 17.78 -5.79 -8.32
C GLU A 100 17.71 -5.86 -6.78
N PRO A 101 18.56 -5.16 -6.00
CA PRO A 101 18.39 -5.13 -4.55
C PRO A 101 17.03 -4.64 -4.08
N MET A 102 16.48 -3.59 -4.72
CA MET A 102 15.15 -3.07 -4.38
C MET A 102 14.03 -4.03 -4.81
N ARG A 103 14.17 -4.69 -5.96
CA ARG A 103 13.25 -5.74 -6.41
C ARG A 103 13.23 -6.93 -5.44
N ALA A 104 14.41 -7.40 -5.02
CA ALA A 104 14.54 -8.47 -4.03
C ALA A 104 13.89 -8.08 -2.69
N ARG A 105 14.11 -6.85 -2.23
CA ARG A 105 13.49 -6.34 -1.01
C ARG A 105 11.96 -6.30 -1.11
N LEU A 106 11.39 -5.83 -2.23
CA LEU A 106 9.93 -5.80 -2.39
C LEU A 106 9.32 -7.20 -2.37
N LYS A 107 10.00 -8.16 -3.00
CA LYS A 107 9.61 -9.57 -2.95
C LYS A 107 9.62 -10.11 -1.52
N GLU A 108 10.68 -9.86 -0.76
CA GLU A 108 10.80 -10.24 0.65
C GLU A 108 9.66 -9.65 1.49
N ILE A 109 9.33 -8.36 1.29
CA ILE A 109 8.21 -7.69 1.96
C ILE A 109 6.89 -8.40 1.66
N SER A 110 6.63 -8.73 0.40
CA SER A 110 5.40 -9.39 -0.02
C SER A 110 5.27 -10.80 0.57
N GLU A 111 6.36 -11.56 0.57
CA GLU A 111 6.43 -12.89 1.17
C GLU A 111 6.23 -12.82 2.70
N TYR A 112 6.89 -11.88 3.37
CA TYR A 112 6.72 -11.68 4.81
C TYR A 112 5.28 -11.30 5.17
N THR A 113 4.69 -10.35 4.46
CA THR A 113 3.32 -9.90 4.71
C THR A 113 2.31 -11.04 4.55
N ALA A 114 2.41 -11.79 3.45
CA ALA A 114 1.55 -12.95 3.19
C ALA A 114 1.74 -14.07 4.22
N SER A 115 2.91 -14.19 4.85
CA SER A 115 3.15 -15.13 5.95
C SER A 115 2.46 -14.73 7.25
N GLN A 116 2.13 -13.46 7.41
CA GLN A 116 1.52 -12.90 8.62
C GLN A 116 0.00 -12.72 8.50
N PHE A 117 -0.52 -12.49 7.29
CA PHE A 117 -1.92 -12.10 7.08
C PHE A 117 -2.54 -12.82 5.88
N ASP A 118 -3.84 -13.11 5.98
CA ASP A 118 -4.67 -13.63 4.88
C ASP A 118 -5.19 -12.52 3.95
N GLU A 119 -5.00 -11.26 4.32
CA GLU A 119 -5.32 -10.10 3.51
C GLU A 119 -4.31 -8.99 3.76
N PHE A 120 -3.91 -8.28 2.70
CA PHE A 120 -3.16 -7.05 2.85
C PHE A 120 -3.46 -6.02 1.74
N ILE A 121 -3.26 -4.74 2.10
CA ILE A 121 -3.36 -3.62 1.17
C ILE A 121 -1.98 -3.10 0.80
N ILE A 122 -1.79 -2.78 -0.49
CA ILE A 122 -0.66 -1.98 -0.93
C ILE A 122 -1.10 -0.53 -0.81
N ASP A 123 -0.58 0.15 0.23
CA ASP A 123 -0.90 1.54 0.49
C ASP A 123 -0.15 2.48 -0.48
N ASP A 124 -0.03 3.74 -0.15
CA ASP A 124 0.55 4.78 -0.99
C ASP A 124 1.87 4.41 -1.67
N PHE A 125 2.17 5.15 -2.75
CA PHE A 125 3.44 5.12 -3.45
C PHE A 125 3.74 3.85 -4.28
N PHE A 126 2.73 3.05 -4.62
CA PHE A 126 2.92 1.94 -5.57
C PHE A 126 2.98 2.45 -7.01
N PHE A 127 3.99 3.26 -7.27
CA PHE A 127 4.23 3.88 -8.57
C PHE A 127 5.73 4.05 -8.84
N THR A 128 6.10 4.53 -10.03
CA THR A 128 7.48 4.86 -10.39
C THR A 128 7.58 6.11 -11.22
N GLN A 129 8.55 6.97 -10.88
CA GLN A 129 8.99 8.10 -11.69
C GLN A 129 10.51 8.10 -11.90
N CYS A 130 11.19 7.05 -11.48
CA CYS A 130 12.64 6.95 -11.58
C CYS A 130 13.10 7.01 -13.04
N GLN A 131 14.11 7.84 -13.29
CA GLN A 131 14.74 8.03 -14.60
C GLN A 131 16.26 7.80 -14.51
N CYS A 132 16.72 6.94 -13.60
CA CYS A 132 18.12 6.58 -13.50
C CYS A 132 18.59 5.81 -14.75
N GLU A 133 19.90 5.62 -14.88
CA GLU A 133 20.51 4.94 -16.03
C GLU A 133 19.92 3.55 -16.29
N ASP A 134 19.60 2.80 -15.23
CA ASP A 134 18.97 1.48 -15.38
C ASP A 134 17.56 1.59 -15.97
N CYS A 135 16.78 2.58 -15.50
CA CYS A 135 15.44 2.81 -16.03
C CYS A 135 15.49 3.29 -17.50
N ILE A 136 16.43 4.17 -17.83
CA ILE A 136 16.62 4.64 -19.23
C ILE A 136 17.00 3.45 -20.11
N ARG A 137 17.96 2.63 -19.69
CA ARG A 137 18.41 1.45 -20.44
C ARG A 137 17.27 0.46 -20.66
N GLU A 138 16.51 0.16 -19.62
CA GLU A 138 15.41 -0.80 -19.69
C GLU A 138 14.22 -0.27 -20.48
N LYS A 139 13.95 1.04 -20.41
CA LYS A 139 12.92 1.71 -21.22
C LYS A 139 13.17 1.53 -22.71
N GLY A 140 14.42 1.66 -23.14
CA GLY A 140 14.78 1.62 -24.56
C GLY A 140 14.03 2.69 -25.36
N GLU A 141 13.46 2.31 -26.50
CA GLU A 141 12.75 3.21 -27.42
C GLU A 141 11.29 3.52 -26.99
N ARG A 142 10.75 2.83 -25.98
CA ARG A 142 9.39 3.08 -25.48
C ARG A 142 9.25 4.49 -24.92
N SER A 143 8.05 5.03 -24.94
CA SER A 143 7.72 6.22 -24.16
C SER A 143 7.83 5.92 -22.65
N TRP A 144 7.93 6.93 -21.79
CA TRP A 144 7.94 6.73 -20.35
C TRP A 144 6.61 6.16 -19.83
N GLU A 145 5.50 6.51 -20.45
CA GLU A 145 4.18 6.01 -20.09
C GLU A 145 4.06 4.51 -20.39
N GLU A 146 4.36 4.09 -21.61
CA GLU A 146 4.37 2.66 -22.00
C GLU A 146 5.27 1.85 -21.08
N PHE A 147 6.52 2.30 -20.88
CA PHE A 147 7.47 1.62 -20.02
C PHE A 147 6.95 1.47 -18.59
N ARG A 148 6.41 2.55 -18.01
CA ARG A 148 5.95 2.53 -16.61
C ARG A 148 4.70 1.69 -16.41
N LEU A 149 3.75 1.74 -17.35
CA LEU A 149 2.55 0.90 -17.29
C LEU A 149 2.90 -0.59 -17.37
N GLU A 150 3.78 -0.97 -18.30
CA GLU A 150 4.27 -2.36 -18.44
C GLU A 150 5.09 -2.80 -17.21
N LYS A 151 5.99 -1.91 -16.74
CA LYS A 151 6.84 -2.18 -15.57
C LYS A 151 6.02 -2.41 -14.32
N MET A 152 5.04 -1.57 -14.04
CA MET A 152 4.22 -1.72 -12.84
C MET A 152 3.31 -2.94 -12.89
N LEU A 153 2.87 -3.35 -14.08
CA LEU A 153 2.16 -4.61 -14.27
C LEU A 153 3.08 -5.83 -14.02
N GLU A 154 4.31 -5.79 -14.55
CA GLU A 154 5.35 -6.81 -14.29
C GLU A 154 5.64 -6.92 -12.79
N VAL A 155 5.89 -5.80 -12.13
CA VAL A 155 6.16 -5.72 -10.68
C VAL A 155 4.98 -6.27 -9.87
N SER A 156 3.75 -5.93 -10.25
CA SER A 156 2.55 -6.46 -9.59
C SER A 156 2.53 -7.98 -9.60
N ARG A 157 2.77 -8.58 -10.76
CA ARG A 157 2.76 -10.05 -10.92
C ARG A 157 3.94 -10.74 -10.25
N ASN A 158 5.16 -10.22 -10.49
CA ASN A 158 6.39 -10.96 -10.19
C ASN A 158 6.97 -10.65 -8.81
N LEU A 159 6.70 -9.49 -8.25
CA LEU A 159 7.28 -9.08 -6.97
C LEU A 159 6.26 -9.02 -5.83
N ILE A 160 4.96 -8.98 -6.15
CA ILE A 160 3.91 -8.91 -5.13
C ILE A 160 3.02 -10.15 -5.18
N ILE A 161 2.21 -10.30 -6.22
CA ILE A 161 1.18 -11.34 -6.27
C ILE A 161 1.79 -12.75 -6.28
N GLY A 162 2.73 -13.01 -7.18
CA GLY A 162 3.36 -14.32 -7.30
C GLY A 162 4.07 -14.76 -6.00
N PRO A 163 4.98 -13.95 -5.43
CA PRO A 163 5.64 -14.27 -4.17
C PRO A 163 4.67 -14.43 -3.00
N ALA A 164 3.71 -13.50 -2.84
CA ALA A 164 2.72 -13.57 -1.77
C ALA A 164 1.86 -14.83 -1.85
N LYS A 165 1.29 -15.14 -3.04
CA LYS A 165 0.46 -16.32 -3.23
C LYS A 165 1.24 -17.64 -3.18
N LYS A 166 2.55 -17.62 -3.40
CA LYS A 166 3.41 -18.78 -3.17
C LYS A 166 3.54 -19.13 -1.68
N VAL A 167 3.57 -18.11 -0.81
CA VAL A 167 3.63 -18.27 0.66
C VAL A 167 2.24 -18.59 1.21
N ASN A 168 1.24 -17.84 0.80
CA ASN A 168 -0.15 -18.02 1.21
C ASN A 168 -1.07 -18.02 -0.04
N PRO A 169 -1.43 -19.17 -0.58
CA PRO A 169 -2.26 -19.26 -1.80
C PRO A 169 -3.64 -18.60 -1.68
N LYS A 170 -4.12 -18.37 -0.45
CA LYS A 170 -5.43 -17.77 -0.17
C LYS A 170 -5.37 -16.28 0.11
N VAL A 171 -4.16 -15.69 0.13
CA VAL A 171 -4.00 -14.28 0.48
C VAL A 171 -4.79 -13.39 -0.47
N HIS A 172 -5.58 -12.49 0.09
CA HIS A 172 -6.34 -11.46 -0.63
C HIS A 172 -5.52 -10.17 -0.69
N ILE A 173 -5.23 -9.68 -1.89
CA ILE A 173 -4.33 -8.56 -2.11
C ILE A 173 -5.10 -7.39 -2.72
N ILE A 174 -5.06 -6.25 -2.03
CA ILE A 174 -5.78 -5.04 -2.40
C ILE A 174 -4.80 -4.02 -2.96
N ILE A 175 -5.04 -3.54 -4.18
CA ILE A 175 -4.30 -2.41 -4.74
C ILE A 175 -5.01 -1.10 -4.41
N LYS A 176 -4.27 -0.07 -3.97
CA LYS A 176 -4.78 1.27 -3.76
C LYS A 176 -4.44 2.19 -4.94
N TYR A 177 -5.44 2.87 -5.47
CA TYR A 177 -5.28 3.95 -6.44
C TYR A 177 -5.51 5.30 -5.76
N PRO A 178 -4.59 6.27 -5.91
CA PRO A 178 -4.77 7.62 -5.37
C PRO A 178 -5.76 8.45 -6.19
N ASN A 179 -6.02 9.68 -5.76
CA ASN A 179 -7.00 10.56 -6.41
C ASN A 179 -6.49 11.27 -7.68
N TRP A 180 -5.20 11.17 -8.02
CA TRP A 180 -4.57 11.91 -9.14
C TRP A 180 -4.60 11.11 -10.46
N ARG A 181 -5.83 10.80 -10.89
CA ARG A 181 -6.12 9.98 -12.09
C ARG A 181 -5.41 10.44 -13.36
N GLU A 182 -5.28 11.75 -13.54
CA GLU A 182 -4.64 12.38 -14.68
C GLU A 182 -3.15 12.06 -14.83
N SER A 183 -2.51 11.58 -13.76
CA SER A 183 -1.10 11.20 -13.76
C SER A 183 -0.87 9.69 -13.76
N PHE A 184 -1.90 8.86 -13.87
CA PHE A 184 -1.75 7.41 -13.75
C PHE A 184 -0.80 6.82 -14.78
N ALA A 185 -0.97 7.14 -16.07
CA ALA A 185 -0.07 6.66 -17.11
C ALA A 185 1.39 7.12 -16.88
N GLN A 186 1.57 8.36 -16.43
CA GLN A 186 2.90 8.92 -16.13
C GLN A 186 3.57 8.31 -14.90
N THR A 187 2.83 7.66 -14.04
CA THR A 187 3.34 7.04 -12.80
C THR A 187 3.28 5.52 -12.80
N GLY A 188 2.65 4.94 -13.83
CA GLY A 188 2.55 3.49 -14.01
C GLY A 188 1.37 2.84 -13.31
N TYR A 189 0.44 3.61 -12.74
CA TYR A 189 -0.85 3.05 -12.35
C TYR A 189 -1.62 2.64 -13.61
N ASN A 190 -1.99 1.37 -13.67
CA ASN A 190 -2.63 0.77 -14.85
C ASN A 190 -4.05 0.28 -14.53
N PRO A 191 -5.05 1.17 -14.44
CA PRO A 191 -6.42 0.79 -14.12
C PRO A 191 -7.09 -0.08 -15.18
N GLY A 192 -6.50 -0.20 -16.37
CA GLY A 192 -6.99 -1.09 -17.43
C GLY A 192 -6.57 -2.56 -17.26
N GLN A 193 -5.52 -2.86 -16.49
CA GLN A 193 -4.97 -4.21 -16.39
C GLN A 193 -4.68 -4.67 -14.95
N GLN A 194 -4.28 -3.77 -14.05
CA GLN A 194 -3.99 -4.15 -12.67
C GLN A 194 -5.25 -4.67 -11.94
N PRO A 195 -6.45 -4.08 -12.09
CA PRO A 195 -7.65 -4.63 -11.46
C PRO A 195 -7.94 -6.09 -11.80
N GLU A 196 -7.58 -6.55 -13.00
CA GLU A 196 -7.79 -7.93 -13.44
C GLU A 196 -6.89 -8.95 -12.72
N ILE A 197 -5.82 -8.50 -12.08
CA ILE A 197 -4.82 -9.37 -11.43
C ILE A 197 -4.80 -9.26 -9.92
N PHE A 198 -5.33 -8.18 -9.35
CA PHE A 198 -5.51 -8.02 -7.91
C PHE A 198 -6.89 -8.53 -7.48
N ASP A 199 -7.00 -8.91 -6.19
CA ASP A 199 -8.25 -9.48 -5.68
C ASP A 199 -9.30 -8.38 -5.36
N SER A 200 -8.86 -7.14 -5.11
CA SER A 200 -9.73 -5.97 -4.86
C SER A 200 -9.02 -4.64 -5.12
N ILE A 201 -9.82 -3.59 -5.27
CA ILE A 201 -9.38 -2.21 -5.41
C ILE A 201 -9.76 -1.40 -4.18
N TYR A 202 -8.84 -0.55 -3.73
CA TYR A 202 -9.11 0.53 -2.80
C TYR A 202 -8.89 1.88 -3.52
N THR A 203 -9.76 2.85 -3.31
CA THR A 203 -9.61 4.18 -3.91
C THR A 203 -9.29 5.21 -2.83
N GLY A 204 -8.13 5.85 -2.93
CA GLY A 204 -7.74 6.95 -2.05
C GLY A 204 -8.42 8.24 -2.47
N THR A 205 -9.31 8.78 -1.64
CA THR A 205 -9.89 10.10 -1.88
C THR A 205 -8.97 11.23 -1.43
N GLU A 206 -7.93 10.89 -0.67
CA GLU A 206 -6.89 11.81 -0.18
C GLU A 206 -7.48 13.05 0.50
N THR A 207 -8.60 12.92 1.19
CA THR A 207 -9.21 14.02 1.93
C THR A 207 -8.22 14.55 2.96
N ARG A 208 -7.93 15.85 2.91
CA ARG A 208 -6.99 16.54 3.78
C ARG A 208 -7.72 17.49 4.72
N HIS A 209 -7.04 17.95 5.75
CA HIS A 209 -7.57 18.95 6.65
C HIS A 209 -7.69 20.31 5.93
N GLY A 210 -8.91 20.79 5.69
CA GLY A 210 -9.18 21.95 4.84
C GLY A 210 -8.51 23.27 5.25
N ALA A 211 -8.11 23.40 6.53
CA ALA A 211 -7.39 24.59 7.00
C ALA A 211 -5.85 24.47 6.98
N GLN A 212 -5.32 23.27 6.71
CA GLN A 212 -3.89 22.97 6.81
C GLN A 212 -3.30 22.42 5.50
N THR A 213 -4.05 22.38 4.44
CA THR A 213 -3.61 21.86 3.15
C THR A 213 -4.04 22.78 2.01
N ASP A 214 -3.17 22.92 1.04
CA ASP A 214 -3.39 23.58 -0.26
C ASP A 214 -4.08 22.66 -1.27
N GLN A 215 -4.32 21.39 -0.93
CA GLN A 215 -5.08 20.49 -1.77
C GLN A 215 -6.58 20.82 -1.69
N HIS A 216 -7.04 21.60 -2.63
CA HIS A 216 -8.46 21.93 -2.79
C HIS A 216 -9.18 20.77 -3.47
N LEU A 217 -9.62 19.79 -2.70
CA LEU A 217 -10.35 18.66 -3.24
C LEU A 217 -11.81 19.05 -3.57
N PRO A 218 -12.30 18.73 -4.78
CA PRO A 218 -13.68 18.98 -5.14
C PRO A 218 -14.67 18.27 -4.19
N ARG A 219 -15.78 18.91 -3.88
CA ARG A 219 -16.79 18.38 -2.95
C ARG A 219 -17.26 16.95 -3.25
N TYR A 220 -17.30 16.59 -4.54
CA TYR A 220 -17.77 15.28 -5.00
C TYR A 220 -16.63 14.36 -5.47
N LEU A 221 -15.40 14.61 -5.06
CA LEU A 221 -14.26 13.82 -5.51
C LEU A 221 -14.42 12.33 -5.18
N SER A 222 -14.82 12.01 -3.95
CA SER A 222 -15.04 10.62 -3.53
C SER A 222 -16.06 9.91 -4.42
N TYR A 223 -17.19 10.56 -4.71
CA TYR A 223 -18.19 10.01 -5.61
C TYR A 223 -17.63 9.80 -7.03
N SER A 224 -16.91 10.78 -7.56
CA SER A 224 -16.30 10.70 -8.89
C SER A 224 -15.28 9.56 -8.99
N LEU A 225 -14.45 9.36 -7.97
CA LEU A 225 -13.49 8.26 -7.92
C LEU A 225 -14.18 6.91 -7.84
N MET A 226 -15.15 6.77 -6.96
CA MET A 226 -15.93 5.53 -6.82
C MET A 226 -16.59 5.14 -8.14
N ARG A 227 -17.24 6.09 -8.81
CA ARG A 227 -17.87 5.84 -10.12
C ARG A 227 -16.86 5.48 -11.23
N TYR A 228 -15.70 6.12 -11.22
CA TYR A 228 -14.63 5.77 -12.16
C TYR A 228 -14.16 4.34 -11.97
N PHE A 229 -13.85 3.94 -10.73
CA PHE A 229 -13.33 2.61 -10.46
C PHE A 229 -14.40 1.51 -10.46
N GLU A 230 -15.67 1.82 -10.30
CA GLU A 230 -16.77 0.84 -10.39
C GLU A 230 -16.78 0.12 -11.76
N SER A 231 -16.38 0.81 -12.83
CA SER A 231 -16.34 0.21 -14.17
C SER A 231 -15.13 -0.70 -14.43
N VAL A 232 -14.13 -0.68 -13.55
CA VAL A 232 -12.87 -1.46 -13.69
C VAL A 232 -12.60 -2.36 -12.48
N ALA A 233 -13.46 -2.34 -11.48
CA ALA A 233 -13.35 -3.22 -10.32
C ALA A 233 -13.58 -4.69 -10.73
N PRO A 234 -12.82 -5.66 -10.14
CA PRO A 234 -12.99 -7.09 -10.40
C PRO A 234 -14.34 -7.63 -9.89
#